data_e407a71738817bfdd2e8ceff6b7b2479
#
_entry.id   e407a71738817bfdd2e8ceff6b7b2479
#
_cell.length_a   1.000
_cell.length_b   1.000
_cell.length_c   1.000
_cell.angle_alpha   90.00
_cell.angle_beta   90.00
_cell.angle_gamma   90.00
#
_symmetry.space_group_name_H-M   'P 1'
#
loop_
_entity.id
_entity.type
_entity.pdbx_description
1 polymer ?
#
loop_
_entity_poly.entity_id
_entity_poly.type
_entity_poly.pdbx_seq_one_letter_code
_entity_poly.pdbx_strand_id
1 'polypeptide(L)'
;MVDLESKSAHIASIGELGYYKKAPEYTKEQIDAIKRYGEQIKTIKLFVDSVRQNPGEYLSSIRNEGWMNATREVVQNSTDEMNRPESICTKVWVEYFEGTNRCIVSDNGRAIPPEDIIRVFTREHTSVNFTKRKGVYSSGLHGVGAKCTNAVSKRFTVYSYRLGKGYRIDFAEGKPLDKYKMKPVEIPNKDNRQGLVIDFEPDTKIMKEITITCEQVLSFLENLVPLLKIGAEIEYIGHKADKKTVIKKVLVNTDGVKTFLIRQTERPMIKPIIFNYDTGEMKVEVAMTFEGNASAAPNVITFANMTPVNTQLSTPSNGFFQGVHQFFRNYMNKIFFANNKHKLDITNGDVTTSLVAAVSAYHMNVMFDGQAKNVCKNDDLVDFVKQVTIKALRDWSNKFPEDLQKLCEFFRQVAKARINSEKGRENITKKYKTNSFLDLPRGFVKATGDPKKYPWELYIVEGLSAKAPCASGRNPLFQAIFPIRGKMLNAFSTPRDRFLQNEEARGLITVIDSGYGKNFDITRCNYDKIILLPDADYDSPKTVALG
;
A
#
# COMPACT_ATOMS: atom_id res chain seq x y z
N MET A 1 41.12 -22.75 3.53
CA MET A 1 41.60 -22.50 2.16
C MET A 1 40.49 -22.98 1.25
N VAL A 2 39.63 -22.07 0.79
CA VAL A 2 38.57 -22.40 -0.17
C VAL A 2 39.18 -22.23 -1.55
N ASP A 3 39.06 -23.29 -2.29
CA ASP A 3 39.60 -23.60 -3.59
C ASP A 3 39.52 -22.44 -4.59
N LEU A 4 40.66 -21.90 -4.97
CA LEU A 4 40.79 -20.83 -5.98
C LEU A 4 40.64 -21.36 -7.42
N GLU A 5 40.64 -22.68 -7.61
CA GLU A 5 40.48 -23.27 -8.94
C GLU A 5 39.05 -23.30 -9.45
N SER A 6 38.03 -23.32 -8.57
CA SER A 6 36.63 -23.23 -9.00
C SER A 6 36.21 -21.82 -9.49
N LYS A 7 36.91 -20.79 -9.04
CA LYS A 7 36.67 -19.41 -9.51
C LYS A 7 37.27 -19.09 -10.88
N SER A 8 38.38 -19.78 -11.23
CA SER A 8 39.00 -19.63 -12.55
C SER A 8 38.15 -20.27 -13.66
N ALA A 9 37.50 -21.39 -13.36
CA ALA A 9 36.59 -22.06 -14.32
C ALA A 9 35.33 -21.23 -14.62
N HIS A 10 34.81 -20.48 -13.63
CA HIS A 10 33.63 -19.61 -13.83
C HIS A 10 33.98 -18.36 -14.63
N ILE A 11 35.17 -17.82 -14.51
CA ILE A 11 35.69 -16.69 -15.29
C ILE A 11 35.96 -17.10 -16.75
N ALA A 12 36.43 -18.33 -16.97
CA ALA A 12 36.64 -18.87 -18.31
C ALA A 12 35.31 -19.03 -19.09
N SER A 13 34.22 -19.44 -18.43
CA SER A 13 32.89 -19.57 -19.08
C SER A 13 32.27 -18.23 -19.46
N ILE A 14 32.58 -17.14 -18.75
CA ILE A 14 32.12 -15.77 -19.10
C ILE A 14 32.90 -15.23 -20.31
N GLY A 15 34.16 -15.65 -20.49
CA GLY A 15 34.98 -15.33 -21.68
C GLY A 15 34.48 -15.98 -22.96
N GLU A 16 33.88 -17.19 -22.87
CA GLU A 16 33.27 -17.89 -24.01
C GLU A 16 31.98 -17.24 -24.51
N LEU A 17 31.29 -16.42 -23.68
CA LEU A 17 30.13 -15.63 -24.09
C LEU A 17 30.45 -14.37 -24.89
N GLY A 18 31.72 -14.15 -25.25
CA GLY A 18 32.16 -13.07 -26.15
C GLY A 18 32.17 -11.66 -25.56
N TYR A 19 31.90 -11.50 -24.26
CA TYR A 19 31.88 -10.18 -23.60
C TYR A 19 33.27 -9.57 -23.37
N TYR A 20 34.35 -10.38 -23.27
CA TYR A 20 35.74 -9.88 -23.20
C TYR A 20 36.68 -10.76 -24.02
N LYS A 21 37.14 -10.28 -25.17
CA LYS A 21 38.15 -10.98 -26.01
C LYS A 21 39.60 -10.90 -25.46
N LYS A 22 39.86 -9.98 -24.53
CA LYS A 22 41.13 -9.80 -23.80
C LYS A 22 40.86 -9.08 -22.49
N ALA A 23 41.54 -9.48 -21.40
CA ALA A 23 41.52 -8.73 -20.16
C ALA A 23 42.03 -7.30 -20.46
N PRO A 24 41.28 -6.25 -20.03
CA PRO A 24 41.73 -4.88 -20.24
C PRO A 24 43.03 -4.62 -19.48
N GLU A 25 44.02 -3.99 -20.16
CA GLU A 25 45.24 -3.50 -19.49
C GLU A 25 44.85 -2.24 -18.69
N TYR A 26 44.86 -2.36 -17.36
CA TYR A 26 44.57 -1.26 -16.46
C TYR A 26 45.81 -0.40 -16.23
N THR A 27 45.66 0.92 -16.24
CA THR A 27 46.70 1.84 -15.78
C THR A 27 46.92 1.69 -14.27
N LYS A 28 48.09 2.13 -13.78
CA LYS A 28 48.39 2.13 -12.35
C LYS A 28 47.32 2.86 -11.53
N GLU A 29 46.82 3.97 -12.02
CA GLU A 29 45.78 4.79 -11.41
C GLU A 29 44.42 4.04 -11.34
N GLN A 30 44.10 3.29 -12.40
CA GLN A 30 42.88 2.44 -12.43
C GLN A 30 42.99 1.28 -11.45
N ILE A 31 44.16 0.62 -11.34
CA ILE A 31 44.42 -0.42 -10.36
C ILE A 31 44.30 0.12 -8.94
N ASP A 32 44.83 1.31 -8.66
CA ASP A 32 44.73 1.96 -7.35
C ASP A 32 43.27 2.40 -7.04
N ALA A 33 42.51 2.80 -8.05
CA ALA A 33 41.07 3.08 -7.90
C ALA A 33 40.28 1.80 -7.57
N ILE A 34 40.56 0.68 -8.24
CA ILE A 34 39.93 -0.62 -8.00
C ILE A 34 40.25 -1.12 -6.57
N LYS A 35 41.52 -0.99 -6.12
CA LYS A 35 41.90 -1.36 -4.76
C LYS A 35 41.20 -0.50 -3.72
N ARG A 36 41.18 0.83 -3.90
CA ARG A 36 40.48 1.78 -3.02
C ARG A 36 38.98 1.49 -2.95
N TYR A 37 38.34 1.07 -4.06
CA TYR A 37 36.94 0.66 -4.06
C TYR A 37 36.68 -0.55 -3.13
N GLY A 38 37.58 -1.56 -3.15
CA GLY A 38 37.50 -2.69 -2.21
C GLY A 38 37.61 -2.26 -0.74
N GLU A 39 38.46 -1.29 -0.43
CA GLU A 39 38.64 -0.74 0.92
C GLU A 39 37.44 0.11 1.38
N GLN A 40 36.65 0.65 0.45
CA GLN A 40 35.43 1.41 0.73
C GLN A 40 34.23 0.53 1.08
N ILE A 41 34.24 -0.77 0.75
CA ILE A 41 33.17 -1.71 1.07
C ILE A 41 33.20 -1.98 2.57
N LYS A 42 32.17 -1.47 3.28
CA LYS A 42 31.98 -1.68 4.72
C LYS A 42 30.84 -2.63 4.97
N THR A 43 31.04 -3.60 5.86
CA THR A 43 29.98 -4.47 6.34
C THR A 43 29.38 -3.88 7.61
N ILE A 44 28.07 -3.66 7.63
CA ILE A 44 27.33 -3.25 8.83
C ILE A 44 27.13 -4.51 9.68
N LYS A 45 27.75 -4.54 10.88
CA LYS A 45 27.77 -5.73 11.73
C LYS A 45 26.50 -5.97 12.53
N LEU A 46 25.70 -4.90 12.81
CA LEU A 46 24.49 -4.98 13.62
C LEU A 46 23.31 -4.37 12.88
N PHE A 47 22.14 -5.02 12.95
CA PHE A 47 20.91 -4.56 12.35
C PHE A 47 20.52 -3.13 12.80
N VAL A 48 20.62 -2.85 14.09
CA VAL A 48 20.33 -1.53 14.65
C VAL A 48 21.20 -0.42 14.06
N ASP A 49 22.46 -0.71 13.73
CA ASP A 49 23.34 0.25 13.08
C ASP A 49 22.92 0.50 11.62
N SER A 50 22.43 -0.53 10.92
CA SER A 50 21.85 -0.41 9.56
C SER A 50 20.61 0.49 9.56
N VAL A 51 19.68 0.25 10.50
CA VAL A 51 18.48 1.07 10.66
C VAL A 51 18.84 2.54 10.95
N ARG A 52 19.84 2.79 11.79
CA ARG A 52 20.28 4.16 12.13
C ARG A 52 20.95 4.87 10.96
N GLN A 53 21.62 4.14 10.06
CA GLN A 53 22.24 4.72 8.86
C GLN A 53 21.18 5.07 7.80
N ASN A 54 20.19 4.21 7.60
CA ASN A 54 19.15 4.34 6.57
C ASN A 54 17.74 4.19 7.15
N PRO A 55 17.31 5.04 8.09
CA PRO A 55 16.03 4.87 8.80
C PRO A 55 14.82 4.95 7.86
N GLY A 56 14.92 5.71 6.76
CA GLY A 56 13.86 5.84 5.75
C GLY A 56 13.53 4.52 5.05
N GLU A 57 14.49 3.63 4.85
CA GLU A 57 14.29 2.31 4.25
C GLU A 57 13.39 1.41 5.13
N TYR A 58 13.53 1.50 6.45
CA TYR A 58 12.81 0.67 7.41
C TYR A 58 11.50 1.29 7.91
N LEU A 59 11.42 2.63 7.97
CA LEU A 59 10.29 3.36 8.54
C LEU A 59 9.56 4.23 7.52
N SER A 60 9.96 4.19 6.24
CA SER A 60 9.43 4.97 5.11
C SER A 60 9.74 6.47 5.19
N SER A 61 10.06 7.02 6.35
CA SER A 61 10.34 8.44 6.56
C SER A 61 11.14 8.66 7.85
N ILE A 62 11.84 9.78 7.94
CA ILE A 62 12.49 10.25 9.19
C ILE A 62 11.68 11.34 9.90
N ARG A 63 10.45 11.63 9.46
CA ARG A 63 9.53 12.64 9.98
C ARG A 63 8.29 11.99 10.63
N ASN A 64 7.20 12.71 10.68
CA ASN A 64 5.93 12.28 11.31
C ASN A 64 5.49 10.86 10.89
N GLU A 65 5.51 10.55 9.59
CA GLU A 65 5.11 9.23 9.10
C GLU A 65 6.00 8.13 9.66
N GLY A 66 7.32 8.32 9.65
CA GLY A 66 8.27 7.33 10.20
C GLY A 66 8.10 7.10 11.68
N TRP A 67 7.89 8.15 12.48
CA TRP A 67 7.66 8.00 13.92
C TRP A 67 6.29 7.40 14.23
N MET A 68 5.27 7.75 13.44
CA MET A 68 3.96 7.10 13.54
C MET A 68 4.04 5.61 13.19
N ASN A 69 4.84 5.24 12.17
CA ASN A 69 5.09 3.84 11.83
C ASN A 69 5.82 3.11 12.97
N ALA A 70 6.84 3.72 13.57
CA ALA A 70 7.53 3.19 14.75
C ALA A 70 6.58 2.97 15.93
N THR A 71 5.70 3.94 16.20
CA THR A 71 4.67 3.84 17.25
C THR A 71 3.67 2.74 16.94
N ARG A 72 3.22 2.66 15.68
CA ARG A 72 2.30 1.62 15.20
C ARG A 72 2.85 0.22 15.40
N GLU A 73 4.12 -0.03 15.08
CA GLU A 73 4.76 -1.34 15.25
C GLU A 73 4.75 -1.81 16.72
N VAL A 74 4.96 -0.91 17.67
CA VAL A 74 4.91 -1.27 19.11
C VAL A 74 3.46 -1.56 19.54
N VAL A 75 2.50 -0.72 19.16
CA VAL A 75 1.08 -0.93 19.48
C VAL A 75 0.56 -2.23 18.85
N GLN A 76 0.91 -2.48 17.58
CA GLN A 76 0.49 -3.70 16.87
C GLN A 76 1.05 -4.97 17.52
N ASN A 77 2.26 -4.96 18.07
CA ASN A 77 2.78 -6.12 18.80
C ASN A 77 1.91 -6.49 20.02
N SER A 78 1.44 -5.50 20.79
CA SER A 78 0.52 -5.73 21.91
C SER A 78 -0.87 -6.17 21.45
N THR A 79 -1.38 -5.61 20.34
CA THR A 79 -2.68 -6.03 19.78
C THR A 79 -2.59 -7.36 19.05
N ASP A 80 -1.47 -7.72 18.43
CA ASP A 80 -1.21 -9.07 17.91
C ASP A 80 -1.23 -10.09 19.04
N GLU A 81 -0.62 -9.78 20.19
CA GLU A 81 -0.71 -10.62 21.38
C GLU A 81 -2.16 -10.80 21.81
N MET A 82 -2.95 -9.71 21.86
CA MET A 82 -4.36 -9.74 22.24
C MET A 82 -5.20 -10.63 21.30
N ASN A 83 -4.92 -10.65 20.01
CA ASN A 83 -5.68 -11.40 19.00
C ASN A 83 -5.31 -12.88 18.92
N ARG A 84 -4.29 -13.35 19.63
CA ARG A 84 -3.91 -14.77 19.62
C ARG A 84 -4.96 -15.62 20.35
N PRO A 85 -5.27 -16.83 19.85
CA PRO A 85 -6.24 -17.73 20.50
C PRO A 85 -5.84 -18.09 21.94
N GLU A 86 -4.54 -18.29 22.19
CA GLU A 86 -4.01 -18.64 23.51
C GLU A 86 -3.71 -17.44 24.41
N SER A 87 -4.05 -16.24 23.99
CA SER A 87 -3.70 -15.03 24.73
C SER A 87 -4.57 -14.80 25.96
N ILE A 88 -3.93 -14.37 27.02
CA ILE A 88 -4.58 -13.83 28.22
C ILE A 88 -4.79 -12.32 28.12
N CYS A 89 -4.29 -11.68 27.05
CA CYS A 89 -4.39 -10.24 26.85
C CYS A 89 -5.81 -9.82 26.54
N THR A 90 -6.35 -8.90 27.33
CA THR A 90 -7.68 -8.33 27.17
C THR A 90 -7.65 -6.82 27.00
N LYS A 91 -6.57 -6.18 27.41
CA LYS A 91 -6.46 -4.72 27.43
C LYS A 91 -5.06 -4.25 27.05
N VAL A 92 -5.03 -3.17 26.29
CA VAL A 92 -3.81 -2.42 25.93
C VAL A 92 -3.97 -0.98 26.42
N TRP A 93 -2.91 -0.40 26.95
CA TRP A 93 -2.84 1.00 27.33
C TRP A 93 -1.83 1.70 26.44
N VAL A 94 -2.21 2.85 25.93
CA VAL A 94 -1.34 3.71 25.12
C VAL A 94 -1.33 5.10 25.72
N GLU A 95 -0.16 5.55 26.16
CA GLU A 95 0.03 6.90 26.69
C GLU A 95 1.00 7.66 25.79
N TYR A 96 0.60 8.83 25.32
CA TYR A 96 1.36 9.63 24.38
C TYR A 96 1.59 11.05 24.89
N PHE A 97 2.82 11.54 24.75
CA PHE A 97 3.24 12.86 25.19
C PHE A 97 3.57 13.73 23.98
N GLU A 98 2.65 14.59 23.60
CA GLU A 98 2.84 15.59 22.55
C GLU A 98 3.98 16.54 22.92
N GLY A 99 4.80 16.95 21.96
CA GLY A 99 5.97 17.80 22.17
C GLY A 99 7.27 17.03 22.42
N THR A 100 7.26 15.96 23.21
CA THR A 100 8.41 15.05 23.31
C THR A 100 8.31 13.87 22.38
N ASN A 101 7.11 13.61 21.88
CA ASN A 101 6.73 12.44 21.08
C ASN A 101 7.07 11.09 21.77
N ARG A 102 7.17 11.11 23.10
CA ARG A 102 7.31 9.91 23.92
C ARG A 102 6.02 9.12 23.87
N CYS A 103 6.13 7.81 23.77
CA CYS A 103 5.00 6.90 23.83
C CYS A 103 5.27 5.78 24.83
N ILE A 104 4.24 5.42 25.61
CA ILE A 104 4.25 4.25 26.47
C ILE A 104 3.14 3.34 26.00
N VAL A 105 3.49 2.09 25.69
CA VAL A 105 2.53 1.04 25.32
C VAL A 105 2.62 -0.07 26.37
N SER A 106 1.49 -0.46 26.91
CA SER A 106 1.41 -1.53 27.91
C SER A 106 0.29 -2.50 27.55
N ASP A 107 0.48 -3.77 27.87
CA ASP A 107 -0.53 -4.81 27.76
C ASP A 107 -0.55 -5.72 28.99
N ASN A 108 -1.61 -6.47 29.17
CA ASN A 108 -1.73 -7.51 30.21
C ASN A 108 -1.57 -8.94 29.63
N GLY A 109 -0.73 -9.06 28.59
CA GLY A 109 -0.48 -10.33 27.90
C GLY A 109 0.54 -11.23 28.61
N ARG A 110 1.07 -12.21 27.85
CA ARG A 110 2.01 -13.21 28.38
C ARG A 110 3.37 -12.69 28.76
N ALA A 111 3.73 -11.47 28.35
CA ALA A 111 5.04 -10.85 28.50
C ALA A 111 6.19 -11.62 27.80
N ILE A 112 7.38 -11.04 27.78
CA ILE A 112 8.58 -11.64 27.17
C ILE A 112 9.44 -12.25 28.28
N PRO A 113 9.93 -13.49 28.15
CA PRO A 113 10.90 -14.07 29.09
C PRO A 113 12.15 -13.17 29.21
N PRO A 114 12.72 -12.99 30.41
CA PRO A 114 13.83 -12.05 30.61
C PRO A 114 15.06 -12.39 29.76
N GLU A 115 15.34 -13.68 29.52
CA GLU A 115 16.43 -14.16 28.67
C GLU A 115 16.26 -13.78 27.20
N ASP A 116 15.03 -13.51 26.75
CA ASP A 116 14.71 -13.21 25.37
C ASP A 116 14.60 -11.71 25.07
N ILE A 117 14.45 -10.86 26.08
CA ILE A 117 14.16 -9.41 25.89
C ILE A 117 15.21 -8.76 24.97
N ILE A 118 16.50 -8.95 25.25
CA ILE A 118 17.58 -8.34 24.45
C ILE A 118 17.49 -8.84 23.00
N ARG A 119 17.35 -10.16 22.83
CA ARG A 119 17.26 -10.79 21.52
C ARG A 119 16.08 -10.25 20.71
N VAL A 120 14.92 -10.12 21.35
CA VAL A 120 13.68 -9.62 20.72
C VAL A 120 13.83 -8.19 20.23
N PHE A 121 14.57 -7.32 20.92
CA PHE A 121 14.67 -5.90 20.56
C PHE A 121 15.96 -5.49 19.83
N THR A 122 16.90 -6.43 19.61
CA THR A 122 18.19 -6.11 18.95
C THR A 122 18.55 -6.99 17.77
N ARG A 123 18.08 -8.24 17.71
CA ARG A 123 18.47 -9.20 16.66
C ARG A 123 17.38 -9.38 15.62
N GLU A 124 17.76 -9.36 14.34
CA GLU A 124 16.85 -9.68 13.24
C GLU A 124 16.22 -11.07 13.42
N HIS A 125 15.13 -11.27 12.73
CA HIS A 125 14.44 -12.56 12.64
C HIS A 125 14.17 -13.20 14.02
N THR A 126 13.83 -12.40 15.03
CA THR A 126 13.42 -12.90 16.34
C THR A 126 11.96 -12.53 16.56
N SER A 127 11.07 -13.49 16.42
CA SER A 127 9.61 -13.33 16.63
C SER A 127 8.98 -14.67 16.93
N VAL A 128 7.95 -14.67 17.75
CA VAL A 128 7.06 -15.82 17.96
C VAL A 128 6.20 -16.12 16.72
N ASN A 129 6.13 -15.16 15.77
CA ASN A 129 5.33 -15.27 14.55
C ASN A 129 5.98 -16.18 13.48
N PHE A 130 7.24 -16.60 13.66
CA PHE A 130 7.87 -17.58 12.76
C PHE A 130 7.30 -19.00 12.92
N THR A 131 6.73 -19.32 14.08
CA THR A 131 6.01 -20.59 14.26
C THR A 131 4.57 -20.37 13.78
N LYS A 132 4.34 -20.68 12.50
CA LYS A 132 3.04 -20.54 11.88
C LYS A 132 2.02 -21.49 12.51
N ARG A 133 0.90 -20.97 12.99
CA ARG A 133 -0.21 -21.74 13.55
C ARG A 133 -1.50 -21.28 12.88
N LYS A 134 -2.36 -22.25 12.52
CA LYS A 134 -3.69 -21.95 11.97
C LYS A 134 -4.47 -21.04 12.90
N GLY A 135 -5.12 -20.03 12.33
CA GLY A 135 -5.91 -19.05 13.08
C GLY A 135 -5.09 -17.93 13.75
N VAL A 136 -3.78 -17.87 13.53
CA VAL A 136 -2.92 -16.77 14.01
C VAL A 136 -2.53 -15.89 12.85
N TYR A 137 -3.06 -14.68 12.83
CA TYR A 137 -2.82 -13.66 11.82
C TYR A 137 -2.06 -12.50 12.44
N SER A 138 -0.80 -12.30 12.08
CA SER A 138 0.04 -11.23 12.61
C SER A 138 0.35 -10.18 11.54
N SER A 139 0.41 -8.92 11.94
CA SER A 139 0.88 -7.82 11.09
C SER A 139 2.41 -7.81 10.97
N GLY A 140 3.11 -8.33 11.97
CA GLY A 140 4.58 -8.36 12.06
C GLY A 140 5.19 -9.65 11.57
N LEU A 141 5.52 -9.75 10.26
CA LEU A 141 6.08 -10.97 9.65
C LEU A 141 7.58 -11.16 9.88
N HIS A 142 8.34 -10.09 9.80
CA HIS A 142 9.81 -10.16 9.80
C HIS A 142 10.43 -9.98 11.18
N GLY A 143 9.62 -9.68 12.20
CA GLY A 143 10.10 -9.45 13.57
C GLY A 143 11.13 -8.31 13.66
N VAL A 144 11.00 -7.29 12.81
CA VAL A 144 11.94 -6.16 12.74
C VAL A 144 11.35 -4.85 13.29
N GLY A 145 10.03 -4.68 13.33
CA GLY A 145 9.38 -3.40 13.64
C GLY A 145 9.80 -2.78 14.97
N ALA A 146 9.63 -3.50 16.10
CA ALA A 146 10.03 -3.01 17.42
C ALA A 146 11.55 -2.75 17.53
N LYS A 147 12.37 -3.46 16.74
CA LYS A 147 13.82 -3.24 16.67
C LYS A 147 14.16 -1.96 15.93
N CYS A 148 13.41 -1.64 14.87
CA CYS A 148 13.52 -0.37 14.17
C CYS A 148 13.14 0.77 15.11
N THR A 149 12.04 0.64 15.88
CA THR A 149 11.65 1.63 16.89
C THR A 149 12.73 1.82 17.94
N ASN A 150 13.30 0.72 18.48
CA ASN A 150 14.41 0.79 19.43
C ASN A 150 15.62 1.50 18.80
N ALA A 151 16.01 1.17 17.57
CA ALA A 151 17.17 1.77 16.89
C ALA A 151 17.06 3.29 16.71
N VAL A 152 15.86 3.81 16.42
CA VAL A 152 15.64 5.26 16.24
C VAL A 152 15.20 5.99 17.50
N SER A 153 15.24 5.33 18.66
CA SER A 153 14.91 5.90 19.95
C SER A 153 16.16 6.32 20.70
N LYS A 154 16.17 7.55 21.28
CA LYS A 154 17.20 7.96 22.24
C LYS A 154 17.06 7.23 23.56
N ARG A 155 15.85 6.80 23.89
CA ARG A 155 15.49 6.01 25.06
C ARG A 155 14.41 5.00 24.69
N PHE A 156 14.66 3.74 25.04
CA PHE A 156 13.72 2.66 24.87
C PHE A 156 13.82 1.74 26.09
N THR A 157 12.80 1.74 26.95
CA THR A 157 12.77 0.97 28.18
C THR A 157 11.73 -0.12 28.08
N VAL A 158 12.11 -1.33 28.44
CA VAL A 158 11.22 -2.49 28.50
C VAL A 158 11.06 -2.94 29.93
N TYR A 159 9.79 -3.09 30.34
CA TYR A 159 9.42 -3.77 31.58
C TYR A 159 8.64 -5.03 31.18
N SER A 160 9.05 -6.17 31.72
CA SER A 160 8.36 -7.45 31.50
C SER A 160 7.91 -8.00 32.86
N TYR A 161 6.61 -8.11 33.05
CA TYR A 161 5.98 -8.65 34.26
C TYR A 161 5.42 -10.03 33.95
N ARG A 162 6.06 -11.04 34.53
CA ARG A 162 5.76 -12.43 34.21
C ARG A 162 5.87 -13.34 35.43
N LEU A 163 4.82 -14.14 35.69
CA LEU A 163 4.80 -15.16 36.75
C LEU A 163 5.19 -14.57 38.14
N GLY A 164 4.62 -13.42 38.47
CA GLY A 164 4.84 -12.73 39.75
C GLY A 164 6.13 -11.92 39.83
N LYS A 165 7.02 -11.99 38.85
CA LYS A 165 8.30 -11.26 38.81
C LYS A 165 8.24 -10.10 37.82
N GLY A 166 9.02 -9.05 38.10
CA GLY A 166 9.24 -7.93 37.20
C GLY A 166 10.70 -7.87 36.74
N TYR A 167 10.88 -7.47 35.48
CA TYR A 167 12.21 -7.29 34.87
C TYR A 167 12.25 -5.96 34.12
N ARG A 168 13.41 -5.31 34.14
CA ARG A 168 13.63 -4.05 33.42
C ARG A 168 14.94 -4.07 32.68
N ILE A 169 14.93 -3.49 31.47
CA ILE A 169 16.13 -3.13 30.74
C ILE A 169 15.93 -1.82 29.98
N ASP A 170 16.96 -0.98 29.96
CA ASP A 170 16.98 0.27 29.21
C ASP A 170 17.92 0.14 28.00
N PHE A 171 17.47 0.63 26.87
CA PHE A 171 18.25 0.75 25.65
C PHE A 171 18.39 2.24 25.27
N ALA A 172 19.48 2.56 24.63
CA ALA A 172 19.69 3.81 23.92
C ALA A 172 20.25 3.53 22.54
N GLU A 173 19.73 4.19 21.53
CA GLU A 173 20.21 4.07 20.16
C GLU A 173 20.25 2.60 19.66
N GLY A 174 19.28 1.79 20.09
CA GLY A 174 19.16 0.38 19.74
C GLY A 174 19.99 -0.59 20.55
N LYS A 175 20.81 -0.12 21.51
CA LYS A 175 21.75 -0.97 22.28
C LYS A 175 21.38 -0.94 23.77
N PRO A 176 21.48 -2.09 24.49
CA PRO A 176 21.32 -2.09 25.94
C PRO A 176 22.37 -1.19 26.59
N LEU A 177 22.00 -0.46 27.64
CA LEU A 177 22.96 0.33 28.40
C LEU A 177 23.95 -0.57 29.15
N ASP A 178 25.23 -0.18 29.21
CA ASP A 178 26.33 -0.96 29.80
C ASP A 178 26.06 -1.38 31.25
N LYS A 179 25.34 -0.55 32.02
CA LYS A 179 24.95 -0.88 33.39
C LYS A 179 24.20 -2.20 33.55
N TYR A 180 23.57 -2.70 32.48
CA TYR A 180 22.83 -3.96 32.48
C TYR A 180 23.69 -5.20 32.19
N LYS A 181 24.93 -5.03 31.76
CA LYS A 181 25.84 -6.15 31.40
C LYS A 181 25.16 -7.22 30.55
N MET A 182 24.37 -6.77 29.56
CA MET A 182 23.59 -7.63 28.65
C MET A 182 22.55 -8.55 29.33
N LYS A 183 22.01 -8.14 30.49
CA LYS A 183 20.92 -8.86 31.18
C LYS A 183 19.91 -7.88 31.77
N PRO A 184 18.59 -8.16 31.66
CA PRO A 184 17.59 -7.40 32.40
C PRO A 184 17.81 -7.54 33.90
N VAL A 185 17.51 -6.48 34.66
CA VAL A 185 17.52 -6.53 36.15
C VAL A 185 16.13 -6.90 36.65
N GLU A 186 16.09 -7.72 37.69
CA GLU A 186 14.86 -8.00 38.44
C GLU A 186 14.41 -6.77 39.21
N ILE A 187 13.13 -6.44 39.16
CA ILE A 187 12.51 -5.31 39.87
C ILE A 187 11.32 -5.81 40.67
N PRO A 188 10.92 -5.08 41.74
CA PRO A 188 9.74 -5.44 42.50
C PRO A 188 8.46 -5.42 41.65
N ASN A 189 7.64 -6.46 41.79
CA ASN A 189 6.29 -6.54 41.21
C ASN A 189 5.23 -6.51 42.33
N LYS A 190 5.14 -5.35 43.01
CA LYS A 190 4.27 -5.19 44.18
C LYS A 190 2.79 -5.36 43.86
N ASP A 191 2.36 -4.97 42.69
CA ASP A 191 0.95 -5.02 42.24
C ASP A 191 0.60 -6.34 41.55
N ASN A 192 1.48 -7.33 41.59
CA ASN A 192 1.34 -8.61 40.84
C ASN A 192 0.93 -8.41 39.39
N ARG A 193 1.56 -7.44 38.71
CA ARG A 193 1.31 -7.13 37.29
C ARG A 193 1.67 -8.30 36.42
N GLN A 194 0.96 -8.42 35.31
CA GLN A 194 1.27 -9.34 34.22
C GLN A 194 1.26 -8.54 32.92
N GLY A 195 2.22 -8.81 32.00
CA GLY A 195 2.28 -8.18 30.70
C GLY A 195 3.55 -7.41 30.40
N LEU A 196 3.54 -6.68 29.32
CA LEU A 196 4.70 -5.93 28.81
C LEU A 196 4.43 -4.43 28.89
N VAL A 197 5.46 -3.63 29.22
CA VAL A 197 5.44 -2.17 29.09
C VAL A 197 6.65 -1.74 28.27
N ILE A 198 6.43 -0.96 27.24
CA ILE A 198 7.48 -0.36 26.40
C ILE A 198 7.31 1.15 26.45
N ASP A 199 8.35 1.84 26.94
CA ASP A 199 8.43 3.30 27.06
C ASP A 199 9.55 3.82 26.14
N PHE A 200 9.22 4.59 25.11
CA PHE A 200 10.17 4.99 24.10
C PHE A 200 9.99 6.45 23.67
N GLU A 201 11.11 7.05 23.26
CA GLU A 201 11.17 8.45 22.86
C GLU A 201 12.12 8.61 21.67
N PRO A 202 11.77 9.41 20.62
CA PRO A 202 12.57 9.53 19.40
C PRO A 202 13.96 10.10 19.65
N ASP A 203 14.94 9.60 18.91
CA ASP A 203 16.24 10.23 18.80
C ASP A 203 16.18 11.37 17.75
N THR A 204 16.20 12.61 18.22
CA THR A 204 16.12 13.80 17.36
C THR A 204 17.34 13.99 16.44
N LYS A 205 18.42 13.24 16.67
CA LYS A 205 19.56 13.19 15.73
C LYS A 205 19.17 12.50 14.42
N ILE A 206 18.22 11.56 14.47
CA ILE A 206 17.75 10.76 13.34
C ILE A 206 16.36 11.20 12.91
N MET A 207 15.41 11.19 13.84
CA MET A 207 14.02 11.55 13.57
C MET A 207 13.87 13.08 13.63
N LYS A 208 13.46 13.69 12.52
CA LYS A 208 13.44 15.14 12.35
C LYS A 208 12.02 15.72 12.35
N GLU A 209 11.86 16.87 12.97
CA GLU A 209 10.63 17.68 12.89
C GLU A 209 9.34 16.89 13.18
N ILE A 210 9.34 16.07 14.23
CA ILE A 210 8.16 15.31 14.61
C ILE A 210 7.18 16.24 15.33
N THR A 211 5.99 16.37 14.75
CA THR A 211 4.89 17.22 15.25
C THR A 211 3.58 16.44 15.35
N ILE A 212 3.66 15.14 15.76
CA ILE A 212 2.48 14.29 15.87
C ILE A 212 1.65 14.75 17.08
N THR A 213 0.34 14.96 16.82
CA THR A 213 -0.61 15.38 17.84
C THR A 213 -1.25 14.19 18.57
N CYS A 214 -1.78 14.43 19.76
CA CYS A 214 -2.56 13.43 20.49
C CYS A 214 -3.76 12.91 19.69
N GLU A 215 -4.41 13.77 18.91
CA GLU A 215 -5.56 13.40 18.08
C GLU A 215 -5.15 12.46 16.93
N GLN A 216 -3.97 12.63 16.35
CA GLN A 216 -3.47 11.74 15.29
C GLN A 216 -3.23 10.33 15.83
N VAL A 217 -2.65 10.21 17.03
CA VAL A 217 -2.48 8.91 17.68
C VAL A 217 -3.84 8.31 18.05
N LEU A 218 -4.75 9.11 18.60
CA LEU A 218 -6.11 8.65 18.91
C LEU A 218 -6.84 8.15 17.66
N SER A 219 -6.79 8.89 16.55
CA SER A 219 -7.39 8.50 15.28
C SER A 219 -6.82 7.17 14.75
N PHE A 220 -5.51 6.96 14.89
CA PHE A 220 -4.91 5.66 14.56
C PHE A 220 -5.51 4.53 15.41
N LEU A 221 -5.63 4.71 16.73
CA LEU A 221 -6.20 3.69 17.63
C LEU A 221 -7.70 3.45 17.35
N GLU A 222 -8.46 4.51 17.05
CA GLU A 222 -9.87 4.41 16.66
C GLU A 222 -10.06 3.58 15.37
N ASN A 223 -9.10 3.63 14.46
CA ASN A 223 -9.11 2.81 13.24
C ASN A 223 -8.56 1.39 13.47
N LEU A 224 -7.76 1.16 14.49
CA LEU A 224 -7.22 -0.15 14.83
C LEU A 224 -8.25 -1.02 15.60
N VAL A 225 -8.93 -0.43 16.58
CA VAL A 225 -9.84 -1.15 17.49
C VAL A 225 -10.88 -2.00 16.77
N PRO A 226 -11.57 -1.53 15.70
CA PRO A 226 -12.55 -2.34 14.98
C PRO A 226 -11.99 -3.60 14.31
N LEU A 227 -10.68 -3.72 14.19
CA LEU A 227 -9.98 -4.86 13.58
C LEU A 227 -9.55 -5.92 14.60
N LEU A 228 -9.70 -5.62 15.89
CA LEU A 228 -9.37 -6.52 16.98
C LEU A 228 -10.53 -7.51 17.26
N LYS A 229 -10.29 -8.48 18.12
CA LYS A 229 -11.38 -9.35 18.59
C LYS A 229 -12.47 -8.55 19.30
N ILE A 230 -13.72 -9.00 19.19
CA ILE A 230 -14.84 -8.38 19.91
C ILE A 230 -14.57 -8.39 21.41
N GLY A 231 -14.86 -7.25 22.07
CA GLY A 231 -14.57 -7.03 23.49
C GLY A 231 -13.13 -6.58 23.79
N ALA A 232 -12.26 -6.47 22.77
CA ALA A 232 -10.92 -5.91 22.94
C ALA A 232 -11.00 -4.45 23.37
N GLU A 233 -10.16 -4.06 24.34
CA GLU A 233 -10.14 -2.72 24.91
C GLU A 233 -8.76 -2.06 24.72
N ILE A 234 -8.76 -0.82 24.25
CA ILE A 234 -7.58 0.07 24.29
C ILE A 234 -7.93 1.31 25.09
N GLU A 235 -7.17 1.55 26.17
CA GLU A 235 -7.24 2.80 26.92
C GLU A 235 -6.15 3.76 26.42
N TYR A 236 -6.57 4.95 26.01
CA TYR A 236 -5.68 6.00 25.50
C TYR A 236 -5.60 7.17 26.46
N ILE A 237 -4.36 7.64 26.71
CA ILE A 237 -4.07 8.86 27.46
C ILE A 237 -3.12 9.71 26.61
N GLY A 238 -3.58 10.89 26.18
CA GLY A 238 -2.79 11.85 25.42
C GLY A 238 -2.49 13.09 26.24
N HIS A 239 -1.21 13.38 26.46
CA HIS A 239 -0.75 14.61 27.12
C HIS A 239 -0.40 15.64 26.08
N LYS A 240 -1.15 16.74 26.02
CA LYS A 240 -0.90 17.84 25.10
C LYS A 240 0.42 18.56 25.37
N ALA A 241 0.95 19.24 24.35
CA ALA A 241 2.19 20.01 24.43
C ALA A 241 2.14 21.13 25.50
N ASP A 242 0.96 21.63 25.83
CA ASP A 242 0.74 22.62 26.88
C ASP A 242 0.97 22.08 28.32
N LYS A 243 1.19 20.75 28.46
CA LYS A 243 1.39 20.01 29.70
C LYS A 243 0.23 20.10 30.71
N LYS A 244 -0.89 20.66 30.31
CA LYS A 244 -2.08 20.86 31.18
C LYS A 244 -3.26 20.04 30.66
N THR A 245 -3.42 19.97 29.36
CA THR A 245 -4.54 19.26 28.71
C THR A 245 -4.24 17.80 28.57
N VAL A 246 -5.15 16.95 29.06
CA VAL A 246 -5.05 15.49 28.94
C VAL A 246 -6.30 14.95 28.27
N ILE A 247 -6.12 14.19 27.22
CA ILE A 247 -7.19 13.45 26.54
C ILE A 247 -7.21 12.03 27.10
N LYS A 248 -8.36 11.59 27.64
CA LYS A 248 -8.54 10.21 28.10
C LYS A 248 -9.67 9.57 27.31
N LYS A 249 -9.45 8.40 26.75
CA LYS A 249 -10.46 7.67 26.01
C LYS A 249 -10.31 6.15 26.17
N VAL A 250 -11.42 5.47 26.38
CA VAL A 250 -11.49 4.01 26.35
C VAL A 250 -12.18 3.61 25.05
N LEU A 251 -11.50 2.83 24.26
CA LEU A 251 -11.96 2.34 22.96
C LEU A 251 -12.24 0.84 23.11
N VAL A 252 -13.46 0.42 22.81
CA VAL A 252 -13.88 -0.98 22.91
C VAL A 252 -14.40 -1.41 21.54
N ASN A 253 -13.97 -2.59 21.09
CA ASN A 253 -14.52 -3.18 19.87
C ASN A 253 -15.86 -3.87 20.17
N THR A 254 -16.96 -3.27 19.73
CA THR A 254 -18.31 -3.80 19.89
C THR A 254 -18.90 -4.38 18.60
N ASP A 255 -18.55 -3.79 17.47
CA ASP A 255 -19.20 -4.04 16.18
C ASP A 255 -18.23 -4.50 15.06
N GLY A 256 -16.95 -4.65 15.36
CA GLY A 256 -15.96 -5.06 14.37
C GLY A 256 -15.88 -4.09 13.18
N VAL A 257 -15.65 -4.62 12.00
CA VAL A 257 -15.54 -3.82 10.75
C VAL A 257 -16.80 -3.02 10.39
N LYS A 258 -17.95 -3.35 10.97
CA LYS A 258 -19.20 -2.57 10.83
C LYS A 258 -19.06 -1.15 11.36
N THR A 259 -18.20 -0.92 12.36
CA THR A 259 -17.89 0.39 12.92
C THR A 259 -17.46 1.39 11.84
N PHE A 260 -16.75 0.94 10.81
CA PHE A 260 -16.32 1.81 9.71
C PHE A 260 -17.50 2.28 8.87
N LEU A 261 -18.50 1.41 8.62
CA LEU A 261 -19.72 1.84 7.92
C LEU A 261 -20.50 2.88 8.72
N ILE A 262 -20.67 2.66 10.02
CA ILE A 262 -21.43 3.58 10.90
C ILE A 262 -20.80 4.98 10.86
N ARG A 263 -19.46 5.06 10.74
CA ARG A 263 -18.75 6.35 10.68
C ARG A 263 -18.81 7.03 9.32
N GLN A 264 -19.02 6.26 8.25
CA GLN A 264 -18.91 6.76 6.86
C GLN A 264 -20.29 6.96 6.20
N THR A 265 -21.35 6.40 6.76
CA THR A 265 -22.66 6.37 6.12
C THR A 265 -23.73 6.89 7.05
N GLU A 266 -24.38 8.00 6.68
CA GLU A 266 -25.48 8.57 7.46
C GLU A 266 -26.84 7.97 7.06
N ARG A 267 -27.04 7.71 5.77
CA ARG A 267 -28.33 7.27 5.20
C ARG A 267 -28.16 6.11 4.23
N PRO A 268 -27.92 4.90 4.74
CA PRO A 268 -27.77 3.74 3.88
C PRO A 268 -29.07 3.42 3.13
N MET A 269 -28.95 3.11 1.85
CA MET A 269 -30.06 2.73 0.98
C MET A 269 -30.65 1.35 1.36
N ILE A 270 -29.78 0.46 1.86
CA ILE A 270 -30.10 -0.87 2.35
C ILE A 270 -29.45 -1.10 3.71
N LYS A 271 -29.94 -2.08 4.47
CA LYS A 271 -29.28 -2.49 5.69
C LYS A 271 -27.87 -3.01 5.39
N PRO A 272 -26.89 -2.77 6.27
CA PRO A 272 -25.53 -3.28 6.08
C PRO A 272 -25.49 -4.79 5.83
N ILE A 273 -24.77 -5.20 4.80
CA ILE A 273 -24.44 -6.59 4.53
C ILE A 273 -23.12 -6.86 5.25
N ILE A 274 -23.15 -7.79 6.22
CA ILE A 274 -21.99 -8.12 7.04
C ILE A 274 -21.73 -9.61 6.90
N PHE A 275 -20.50 -9.98 6.62
CA PHE A 275 -20.10 -11.38 6.56
C PHE A 275 -18.64 -11.56 6.98
N ASN A 276 -18.34 -12.76 7.46
CA ASN A 276 -16.99 -13.20 7.73
C ASN A 276 -16.81 -14.66 7.31
N TYR A 277 -15.59 -15.03 7.03
CA TYR A 277 -15.22 -16.40 6.75
C TYR A 277 -13.78 -16.63 7.15
N ASP A 278 -13.51 -17.74 7.85
CA ASP A 278 -12.20 -18.09 8.37
C ASP A 278 -11.89 -19.56 8.05
N THR A 279 -10.76 -19.81 7.39
CA THR A 279 -10.24 -21.16 7.08
C THR A 279 -9.14 -21.59 8.05
N GLY A 280 -8.70 -20.70 8.92
CA GLY A 280 -7.50 -20.85 9.73
C GLY A 280 -6.20 -20.50 8.98
N GLU A 281 -6.22 -20.43 7.66
CA GLU A 281 -5.08 -19.97 6.83
C GLU A 281 -5.35 -18.57 6.26
N MET A 282 -6.59 -18.35 5.86
CA MET A 282 -7.09 -17.05 5.38
C MET A 282 -8.39 -16.72 6.07
N LYS A 283 -8.59 -15.45 6.39
CA LYS A 283 -9.83 -14.94 6.95
C LYS A 283 -10.22 -13.64 6.24
N VAL A 284 -11.51 -13.40 6.08
CA VAL A 284 -12.02 -12.12 5.60
C VAL A 284 -13.23 -11.70 6.42
N GLU A 285 -13.29 -10.42 6.77
CA GLU A 285 -14.41 -9.75 7.41
C GLU A 285 -14.81 -8.55 6.55
N VAL A 286 -16.06 -8.47 6.16
CA VAL A 286 -16.59 -7.42 5.32
C VAL A 286 -17.85 -6.85 5.93
N ALA A 287 -17.96 -5.52 5.91
CA ALA A 287 -19.20 -4.81 6.07
C ALA A 287 -19.38 -3.88 4.87
N MET A 288 -20.56 -3.90 4.22
CA MET A 288 -20.83 -3.10 3.06
C MET A 288 -22.28 -2.60 3.01
N THR A 289 -22.50 -1.47 2.38
CA THR A 289 -23.83 -0.90 2.06
C THR A 289 -23.74 0.01 0.85
N PHE A 290 -24.85 0.62 0.46
CA PHE A 290 -24.94 1.61 -0.61
C PHE A 290 -25.68 2.86 -0.12
N GLU A 291 -25.25 4.04 -0.54
CA GLU A 291 -25.87 5.32 -0.13
C GLU A 291 -26.96 5.84 -1.10
N GLY A 292 -27.06 5.24 -2.28
CA GLY A 292 -28.06 5.66 -3.28
C GLY A 292 -27.72 6.96 -4.02
N ASN A 293 -26.50 7.46 -3.92
CA ASN A 293 -26.03 8.63 -4.69
C ASN A 293 -25.44 8.18 -6.03
N ALA A 294 -26.17 8.40 -7.12
CA ALA A 294 -25.80 7.94 -8.45
C ALA A 294 -24.49 8.56 -9.02
N SER A 295 -23.95 9.57 -8.37
CA SER A 295 -22.70 10.24 -8.78
C SER A 295 -21.53 9.92 -7.87
N ALA A 296 -21.74 9.18 -6.76
CA ALA A 296 -20.70 8.89 -5.80
C ALA A 296 -19.80 7.73 -6.26
N ALA A 297 -18.49 7.95 -6.25
CA ALA A 297 -17.52 6.89 -6.39
C ALA A 297 -17.60 5.91 -5.20
N PRO A 298 -17.18 4.65 -5.37
CA PRO A 298 -17.10 3.71 -4.26
C PRO A 298 -16.14 4.22 -3.18
N ASN A 299 -16.59 4.19 -1.92
CA ASN A 299 -15.79 4.50 -0.74
C ASN A 299 -15.48 3.20 0.00
N VAL A 300 -14.34 2.61 -0.29
CA VAL A 300 -13.92 1.30 0.27
C VAL A 300 -12.61 1.46 1.00
N ILE A 301 -12.58 1.06 2.26
CA ILE A 301 -11.34 0.94 3.04
C ILE A 301 -10.93 -0.52 3.16
N THR A 302 -9.65 -0.77 3.04
CA THR A 302 -9.10 -2.13 3.00
C THR A 302 -7.98 -2.30 4.00
N PHE A 303 -8.00 -3.43 4.68
CA PHE A 303 -6.97 -3.84 5.63
C PHE A 303 -6.45 -5.23 5.29
N ALA A 304 -5.15 -5.44 5.51
CA ALA A 304 -4.50 -6.74 5.45
C ALA A 304 -3.76 -6.99 6.77
N ASN A 305 -4.10 -8.06 7.50
CA ASN A 305 -3.59 -8.34 8.85
C ASN A 305 -3.57 -7.08 9.73
N MET A 306 -4.73 -6.41 9.86
CA MET A 306 -4.94 -5.19 10.65
C MET A 306 -4.16 -3.95 10.18
N THR A 307 -3.44 -4.03 9.08
CA THR A 307 -2.72 -2.90 8.49
C THR A 307 -3.54 -2.27 7.38
N PRO A 308 -3.77 -0.95 7.38
CA PRO A 308 -4.45 -0.28 6.28
C PRO A 308 -3.61 -0.37 5.01
N VAL A 309 -4.24 -0.74 3.89
CA VAL A 309 -3.57 -0.91 2.60
C VAL A 309 -4.27 -0.13 1.50
N ASN A 310 -3.54 0.18 0.43
CA ASN A 310 -4.11 0.85 -0.73
C ASN A 310 -5.19 -0.01 -1.39
N THR A 311 -6.43 0.47 -1.36
CA THR A 311 -7.59 -0.25 -1.89
C THR A 311 -7.53 -0.49 -3.39
N GLN A 312 -6.87 0.37 -4.17
CA GLN A 312 -6.81 0.22 -5.62
C GLN A 312 -5.77 -0.80 -6.08
N LEU A 313 -4.73 -1.05 -5.26
CA LEU A 313 -3.56 -1.84 -5.63
C LEU A 313 -3.50 -3.20 -4.92
N SER A 314 -4.29 -3.38 -3.85
CA SER A 314 -4.19 -4.56 -2.99
C SER A 314 -5.10 -5.71 -3.42
N THR A 315 -4.61 -6.92 -3.22
CA THR A 315 -5.31 -8.16 -3.60
C THR A 315 -6.65 -8.37 -2.90
N PRO A 316 -6.84 -8.07 -1.58
CA PRO A 316 -8.14 -8.25 -0.92
C PRO A 316 -9.26 -7.41 -1.54
N SER A 317 -9.00 -6.13 -1.79
CA SER A 317 -9.97 -5.24 -2.43
C SER A 317 -10.27 -5.65 -3.87
N ASN A 318 -9.24 -6.09 -4.61
CA ASN A 318 -9.44 -6.62 -5.97
C ASN A 318 -10.41 -7.81 -5.96
N GLY A 319 -10.18 -8.79 -5.07
CA GLY A 319 -11.09 -9.93 -4.89
C GLY A 319 -12.50 -9.50 -4.50
N PHE A 320 -12.64 -8.56 -3.57
CA PHE A 320 -13.92 -8.02 -3.15
C PHE A 320 -14.69 -7.37 -4.30
N PHE A 321 -14.05 -6.46 -5.05
CA PHE A 321 -14.67 -5.82 -6.20
C PHE A 321 -15.05 -6.83 -7.28
N GLN A 322 -14.20 -7.81 -7.60
CA GLN A 322 -14.53 -8.87 -8.53
C GLN A 322 -15.76 -9.68 -8.08
N GLY A 323 -15.87 -9.97 -6.77
CA GLY A 323 -17.00 -10.69 -6.20
C GLY A 323 -18.31 -9.89 -6.34
N VAL A 324 -18.31 -8.61 -5.97
CA VAL A 324 -19.45 -7.69 -6.13
C VAL A 324 -19.86 -7.58 -7.61
N HIS A 325 -18.90 -7.32 -8.51
CA HIS A 325 -19.15 -7.21 -9.94
C HIS A 325 -19.76 -8.49 -10.51
N GLN A 326 -19.15 -9.64 -10.22
CA GLN A 326 -19.60 -10.92 -10.77
C GLN A 326 -21.01 -11.27 -10.28
N PHE A 327 -21.31 -11.06 -8.99
CA PHE A 327 -22.63 -11.35 -8.42
C PHE A 327 -23.71 -10.48 -9.09
N PHE A 328 -23.60 -9.16 -9.02
CA PHE A 328 -24.65 -8.26 -9.52
C PHE A 328 -24.79 -8.31 -11.03
N ARG A 329 -23.71 -8.36 -11.80
CA ARG A 329 -23.79 -8.50 -13.26
C ARG A 329 -24.47 -9.81 -13.68
N ASN A 330 -24.12 -10.91 -13.03
CA ASN A 330 -24.75 -12.20 -13.32
C ASN A 330 -26.23 -12.19 -12.94
N TYR A 331 -26.57 -11.66 -11.78
CA TYR A 331 -27.95 -11.55 -11.34
C TYR A 331 -28.78 -10.68 -12.29
N MET A 332 -28.32 -9.48 -12.59
CA MET A 332 -29.02 -8.56 -13.50
C MET A 332 -29.17 -9.14 -14.89
N ASN A 333 -28.12 -9.71 -15.47
CA ASN A 333 -28.17 -10.26 -16.81
C ASN A 333 -29.05 -11.52 -16.94
N LYS A 334 -29.05 -12.40 -15.93
CA LYS A 334 -29.74 -13.70 -15.99
C LYS A 334 -31.17 -13.66 -15.43
N ILE A 335 -31.43 -12.80 -14.45
CA ILE A 335 -32.69 -12.80 -13.69
C ILE A 335 -33.45 -11.49 -13.91
N PHE A 336 -32.81 -10.35 -13.61
CA PHE A 336 -33.50 -9.06 -13.64
C PHE A 336 -33.89 -8.60 -15.06
N PHE A 337 -33.07 -8.95 -16.07
CA PHE A 337 -33.35 -8.65 -17.48
C PHE A 337 -33.93 -9.84 -18.27
N ALA A 338 -34.19 -10.98 -17.65
CA ALA A 338 -34.64 -12.19 -18.33
C ALA A 338 -35.90 -11.93 -19.19
N ASN A 339 -36.81 -11.09 -18.70
CA ASN A 339 -38.09 -10.76 -19.34
C ASN A 339 -38.11 -9.35 -19.98
N ASN A 340 -36.97 -8.69 -20.09
CA ASN A 340 -36.91 -7.30 -20.54
C ASN A 340 -36.33 -7.20 -21.96
N LYS A 341 -37.11 -6.68 -22.91
CA LYS A 341 -36.68 -6.44 -24.30
C LYS A 341 -35.53 -5.42 -24.42
N HIS A 342 -35.25 -4.65 -23.37
CA HIS A 342 -34.21 -3.62 -23.32
C HIS A 342 -33.10 -4.01 -22.32
N LYS A 343 -32.31 -5.00 -22.70
CA LYS A 343 -31.11 -5.39 -21.95
C LYS A 343 -30.08 -4.25 -21.98
N LEU A 344 -29.72 -3.73 -20.82
CA LEU A 344 -28.66 -2.73 -20.68
C LEU A 344 -27.30 -3.41 -20.50
N ASP A 345 -26.26 -2.82 -21.05
CA ASP A 345 -24.90 -3.22 -20.71
C ASP A 345 -24.52 -2.65 -19.32
N ILE A 346 -24.44 -3.55 -18.33
CA ILE A 346 -24.09 -3.22 -16.96
C ILE A 346 -22.58 -3.34 -16.79
N THR A 347 -21.92 -2.25 -16.47
CA THR A 347 -20.49 -2.21 -16.20
C THR A 347 -20.19 -2.42 -14.71
N ASN A 348 -18.91 -2.66 -14.42
CA ASN A 348 -18.42 -2.75 -13.04
C ASN A 348 -18.66 -1.45 -12.27
N GLY A 349 -18.48 -0.29 -12.91
CA GLY A 349 -18.74 1.02 -12.31
C GLY A 349 -20.19 1.20 -11.89
N ASP A 350 -21.15 0.72 -12.70
CA ASP A 350 -22.57 0.87 -12.40
C ASP A 350 -22.97 0.14 -11.09
N VAL A 351 -22.40 -1.05 -10.84
CA VAL A 351 -22.72 -1.87 -9.66
C VAL A 351 -21.88 -1.55 -8.42
N THR A 352 -20.93 -0.64 -8.53
CA THR A 352 -20.15 -0.14 -7.38
C THR A 352 -20.39 1.34 -7.10
N THR A 353 -21.23 2.01 -7.90
CA THR A 353 -21.63 3.39 -7.62
C THR A 353 -22.25 3.48 -6.23
N SER A 354 -21.79 4.45 -5.43
CA SER A 354 -22.26 4.70 -4.05
C SER A 354 -22.04 3.53 -3.08
N LEU A 355 -21.20 2.56 -3.42
CA LEU A 355 -20.78 1.49 -2.51
C LEU A 355 -19.92 2.06 -1.40
N VAL A 356 -20.29 1.78 -0.15
CA VAL A 356 -19.46 2.02 1.04
C VAL A 356 -19.11 0.68 1.67
N ALA A 357 -17.84 0.38 1.88
CA ALA A 357 -17.41 -0.89 2.43
C ALA A 357 -16.13 -0.80 3.27
N ALA A 358 -16.02 -1.70 4.24
CA ALA A 358 -14.78 -2.03 4.93
C ALA A 358 -14.46 -3.51 4.67
N VAL A 359 -13.25 -3.76 4.17
CA VAL A 359 -12.74 -5.09 3.85
C VAL A 359 -11.50 -5.35 4.68
N SER A 360 -11.58 -6.29 5.62
CA SER A 360 -10.44 -6.72 6.44
C SER A 360 -10.10 -8.16 6.11
N ALA A 361 -8.98 -8.37 5.41
CA ALA A 361 -8.50 -9.69 5.06
C ALA A 361 -7.27 -10.06 5.89
N TYR A 362 -7.15 -11.34 6.19
CA TYR A 362 -6.06 -11.89 6.97
C TYR A 362 -5.48 -13.09 6.24
N HIS A 363 -4.17 -13.20 6.28
CA HIS A 363 -3.44 -14.32 5.71
C HIS A 363 -2.31 -14.73 6.65
N MET A 364 -2.12 -16.05 6.90
CA MET A 364 -1.03 -16.55 7.75
C MET A 364 0.35 -16.11 7.27
N ASN A 365 0.50 -15.94 5.94
CA ASN A 365 1.72 -15.52 5.27
C ASN A 365 1.44 -14.27 4.45
N VAL A 366 0.97 -13.20 5.10
CA VAL A 366 0.69 -11.96 4.38
C VAL A 366 1.95 -11.45 3.68
N MET A 367 1.82 -11.02 2.43
CA MET A 367 2.91 -10.44 1.64
C MET A 367 2.58 -8.98 1.32
N PHE A 368 3.53 -8.10 1.61
CA PHE A 368 3.44 -6.69 1.27
C PHE A 368 4.52 -6.33 0.23
N ASP A 369 4.31 -5.25 -0.52
CA ASP A 369 5.26 -4.75 -1.52
C ASP A 369 6.49 -4.04 -0.93
N GLY A 370 6.59 -3.96 0.40
CA GLY A 370 7.71 -3.35 1.11
C GLY A 370 7.45 -3.20 2.60
N GLN A 371 8.43 -2.65 3.32
CA GLN A 371 8.35 -2.47 4.78
C GLN A 371 7.26 -1.48 5.21
N ALA A 372 6.88 -0.54 4.34
CA ALA A 372 5.76 0.38 4.57
C ALA A 372 4.39 -0.31 4.63
N LYS A 373 4.28 -1.56 4.16
CA LYS A 373 3.07 -2.39 4.17
C LYS A 373 1.87 -1.74 3.46
N ASN A 374 2.13 -0.90 2.46
CA ASN A 374 1.09 -0.11 1.79
C ASN A 374 0.21 -0.93 0.82
N VAL A 375 0.73 -2.03 0.29
CA VAL A 375 0.03 -2.87 -0.69
C VAL A 375 0.16 -4.34 -0.31
N CYS A 376 -0.96 -5.04 -0.21
CA CYS A 376 -0.99 -6.49 -0.03
C CYS A 376 -0.91 -7.20 -1.39
N LYS A 377 -0.02 -8.22 -1.50
CA LYS A 377 0.33 -8.91 -2.75
C LYS A 377 -0.02 -10.41 -2.78
N ASN A 378 -0.74 -10.91 -1.81
CA ASN A 378 -1.14 -12.33 -1.79
C ASN A 378 -2.15 -12.63 -2.90
N ASP A 379 -1.75 -13.30 -3.97
CA ASP A 379 -2.63 -13.60 -5.11
C ASP A 379 -3.80 -14.52 -4.75
N ASP A 380 -3.59 -15.47 -3.84
CA ASP A 380 -4.62 -16.39 -3.34
C ASP A 380 -5.75 -15.68 -2.58
N LEU A 381 -5.49 -14.52 -1.97
CA LEU A 381 -6.54 -13.68 -1.38
C LEU A 381 -7.53 -13.14 -2.41
N VAL A 382 -7.14 -12.97 -3.68
CA VAL A 382 -8.07 -12.49 -4.72
C VAL A 382 -9.22 -13.48 -4.89
N ASP A 383 -8.90 -14.75 -5.14
CA ASP A 383 -9.93 -15.77 -5.37
C ASP A 383 -10.68 -16.11 -4.09
N PHE A 384 -10.01 -16.17 -2.95
CA PHE A 384 -10.63 -16.41 -1.65
C PHE A 384 -11.69 -15.35 -1.33
N VAL A 385 -11.32 -14.06 -1.33
CA VAL A 385 -12.22 -12.94 -1.00
C VAL A 385 -13.36 -12.85 -2.02
N LYS A 386 -13.07 -13.06 -3.31
CA LYS A 386 -14.08 -13.10 -4.38
C LYS A 386 -15.13 -14.17 -4.14
N GLN A 387 -14.73 -15.41 -3.87
CA GLN A 387 -15.66 -16.52 -3.65
C GLN A 387 -16.51 -16.32 -2.41
N VAL A 388 -15.90 -15.88 -1.30
CA VAL A 388 -16.63 -15.56 -0.07
C VAL A 388 -17.64 -14.44 -0.30
N THR A 389 -17.26 -13.37 -1.02
CA THR A 389 -18.14 -12.25 -1.35
C THR A 389 -19.33 -12.72 -2.19
N ILE A 390 -19.11 -13.52 -3.24
CA ILE A 390 -20.20 -14.06 -4.07
C ILE A 390 -21.16 -14.91 -3.25
N LYS A 391 -20.63 -15.80 -2.40
CA LYS A 391 -21.44 -16.65 -1.52
C LYS A 391 -22.27 -15.79 -0.57
N ALA A 392 -21.66 -14.85 0.12
CA ALA A 392 -22.34 -13.98 1.08
C ALA A 392 -23.44 -13.13 0.42
N LEU A 393 -23.19 -12.57 -0.76
CA LEU A 393 -24.18 -11.81 -1.51
C LEU A 393 -25.34 -12.70 -2.01
N ARG A 394 -25.07 -13.96 -2.36
CA ARG A 394 -26.11 -14.93 -2.72
C ARG A 394 -27.00 -15.25 -1.50
N ASP A 395 -26.40 -15.53 -0.36
CA ASP A 395 -27.13 -15.83 0.88
C ASP A 395 -27.95 -14.61 1.33
N TRP A 396 -27.38 -13.42 1.24
CA TRP A 396 -28.07 -12.16 1.52
C TRP A 396 -29.23 -11.92 0.55
N SER A 397 -29.04 -12.13 -0.74
CA SER A 397 -30.07 -11.90 -1.77
C SER A 397 -31.29 -12.81 -1.60
N ASN A 398 -31.08 -14.03 -1.13
CA ASN A 398 -32.17 -14.95 -0.82
C ASN A 398 -32.95 -14.51 0.44
N LYS A 399 -32.25 -13.89 1.40
CA LYS A 399 -32.86 -13.44 2.66
C LYS A 399 -33.56 -12.07 2.54
N PHE A 400 -33.07 -11.20 1.65
CA PHE A 400 -33.54 -9.84 1.46
C PHE A 400 -33.83 -9.51 -0.01
N PRO A 401 -34.80 -10.19 -0.66
CA PRO A 401 -35.08 -10.02 -2.09
C PRO A 401 -35.55 -8.62 -2.46
N GLU A 402 -36.23 -7.91 -1.54
CA GLU A 402 -36.69 -6.54 -1.76
C GLU A 402 -35.51 -5.55 -1.82
N ASP A 403 -34.54 -5.68 -0.91
CA ASP A 403 -33.31 -4.85 -0.93
C ASP A 403 -32.51 -5.11 -2.20
N LEU A 404 -32.42 -6.37 -2.64
CA LEU A 404 -31.76 -6.75 -3.90
C LEU A 404 -32.46 -6.09 -5.11
N GLN A 405 -33.81 -6.14 -5.16
CA GLN A 405 -34.57 -5.54 -6.24
C GLN A 405 -34.38 -4.01 -6.26
N LYS A 406 -34.37 -3.37 -5.11
CA LYS A 406 -34.10 -1.94 -4.96
C LYS A 406 -32.71 -1.55 -5.49
N LEU A 407 -31.66 -2.35 -5.15
CA LEU A 407 -30.32 -2.14 -5.69
C LEU A 407 -30.27 -2.35 -7.20
N CYS A 408 -30.87 -3.41 -7.72
CA CYS A 408 -30.86 -3.68 -9.16
C CYS A 408 -31.55 -2.56 -9.96
N GLU A 409 -32.65 -2.00 -9.42
CA GLU A 409 -33.31 -0.87 -10.03
C GLU A 409 -32.43 0.40 -10.00
N PHE A 410 -31.76 0.65 -8.89
CA PHE A 410 -30.78 1.73 -8.77
C PHE A 410 -29.64 1.58 -9.80
N PHE A 411 -29.02 0.41 -9.89
CA PHE A 411 -27.95 0.15 -10.87
C PHE A 411 -28.45 0.27 -12.32
N ARG A 412 -29.68 -0.13 -12.58
CA ARG A 412 -30.33 0.07 -13.90
C ARG A 412 -30.45 1.55 -14.25
N GLN A 413 -30.81 2.39 -13.29
CA GLN A 413 -30.91 3.84 -13.50
C GLN A 413 -29.53 4.49 -13.69
N VAL A 414 -28.52 4.08 -12.92
CA VAL A 414 -27.13 4.51 -13.08
C VAL A 414 -26.61 4.16 -14.48
N ALA A 415 -26.82 2.92 -14.92
CA ALA A 415 -26.41 2.47 -16.25
C ALA A 415 -27.11 3.26 -17.37
N LYS A 416 -28.41 3.53 -17.23
CA LYS A 416 -29.14 4.37 -18.20
C LYS A 416 -28.57 5.79 -18.25
N ALA A 417 -28.28 6.40 -17.12
CA ALA A 417 -27.72 7.74 -17.06
C ALA A 417 -26.34 7.79 -17.72
N ARG A 418 -25.48 6.78 -17.47
CA ARG A 418 -24.18 6.62 -18.11
C ARG A 418 -24.32 6.50 -19.64
N ILE A 419 -25.14 5.57 -20.12
CA ILE A 419 -25.35 5.34 -21.56
C ILE A 419 -25.87 6.61 -22.25
N ASN A 420 -26.81 7.33 -21.63
CA ASN A 420 -27.32 8.58 -22.17
C ASN A 420 -26.24 9.68 -22.22
N SER A 421 -25.40 9.77 -21.18
CA SER A 421 -24.26 10.70 -21.15
C SER A 421 -23.22 10.33 -22.21
N GLU A 422 -22.91 9.04 -22.40
CA GLU A 422 -22.00 8.57 -23.44
C GLU A 422 -22.52 8.88 -24.85
N LYS A 423 -23.80 8.60 -25.11
CA LYS A 423 -24.46 9.00 -26.37
C LYS A 423 -24.44 10.51 -26.60
N GLY A 424 -24.67 11.28 -25.53
CA GLY A 424 -24.55 12.73 -25.58
C GLY A 424 -23.13 13.18 -25.92
N ARG A 425 -22.12 12.58 -25.29
CA ARG A 425 -20.70 12.84 -25.59
C ARG A 425 -20.31 12.40 -26.99
N GLU A 426 -20.77 11.23 -27.46
CA GLU A 426 -20.56 10.79 -28.84
C GLU A 426 -21.20 11.73 -29.87
N ASN A 427 -22.41 12.22 -29.60
CA ASN A 427 -23.08 13.19 -30.47
C ASN A 427 -22.35 14.54 -30.47
N ILE A 428 -21.86 15.01 -29.31
CA ILE A 428 -21.02 16.18 -29.21
C ILE A 428 -19.71 15.95 -29.97
N THR A 429 -19.06 14.81 -29.78
CA THR A 429 -17.82 14.46 -30.48
C THR A 429 -18.04 14.38 -31.99
N LYS A 430 -19.15 13.80 -32.44
CA LYS A 430 -19.52 13.79 -33.86
C LYS A 430 -19.78 15.20 -34.40
N LYS A 431 -20.42 16.08 -33.61
CA LYS A 431 -20.71 17.47 -33.99
C LYS A 431 -19.46 18.35 -34.03
N TYR A 432 -18.45 18.05 -33.19
CA TYR A 432 -17.21 18.83 -33.09
C TYR A 432 -15.98 18.17 -33.74
N LYS A 433 -16.15 16.99 -34.37
CA LYS A 433 -15.08 16.33 -35.14
C LYS A 433 -14.57 17.13 -36.35
N THR A 434 -15.18 18.27 -36.66
CA THR A 434 -14.73 19.18 -37.69
C THR A 434 -13.75 20.26 -37.22
N ASN A 435 -13.48 20.41 -35.91
CA ASN A 435 -12.59 21.46 -35.39
C ASN A 435 -11.86 21.04 -34.09
N SER A 436 -11.09 19.96 -34.10
CA SER A 436 -10.39 19.51 -32.87
C SER A 436 -8.92 19.99 -32.81
N PHE A 437 -8.71 21.30 -32.74
CA PHE A 437 -7.38 21.87 -32.44
C PHE A 437 -7.29 22.47 -31.02
N LEU A 438 -8.28 22.29 -30.14
CA LEU A 438 -8.38 23.06 -28.89
C LEU A 438 -7.94 22.30 -27.61
N ASP A 439 -7.72 20.97 -27.66
CA ASP A 439 -7.29 20.22 -26.46
C ASP A 439 -5.98 19.46 -26.70
N LEU A 440 -4.94 20.18 -27.08
CA LEU A 440 -3.60 19.59 -27.11
C LEU A 440 -3.10 19.31 -25.69
N PRO A 441 -2.49 18.12 -25.43
CA PRO A 441 -2.02 17.75 -24.11
C PRO A 441 -1.02 18.76 -23.53
N ARG A 442 -1.07 18.94 -22.22
CA ARG A 442 -0.14 19.83 -21.50
C ARG A 442 1.30 19.46 -21.78
N GLY A 443 2.07 20.43 -22.26
CA GLY A 443 3.49 20.25 -22.54
C GLY A 443 3.80 19.76 -23.96
N PHE A 444 2.85 19.40 -24.77
CA PHE A 444 3.06 19.08 -26.18
C PHE A 444 3.58 20.30 -26.94
N VAL A 445 4.59 20.10 -27.79
CA VAL A 445 5.19 21.13 -28.65
C VAL A 445 4.96 20.73 -30.10
N LYS A 446 4.05 21.43 -30.77
CA LYS A 446 3.63 21.13 -32.14
C LYS A 446 4.69 21.56 -33.18
N ALA A 447 4.80 20.86 -34.31
CA ALA A 447 5.46 21.32 -35.52
C ALA A 447 4.67 22.49 -36.15
N THR A 448 5.34 23.45 -36.77
CA THR A 448 4.73 24.70 -37.28
C THR A 448 4.70 24.78 -38.79
N GLY A 449 5.40 23.88 -39.50
CA GLY A 449 5.45 23.87 -40.96
C GLY A 449 4.24 23.19 -41.60
N ASP A 450 4.10 23.34 -42.91
CA ASP A 450 3.06 22.69 -43.70
C ASP A 450 3.35 21.18 -43.85
N PRO A 451 2.51 20.25 -43.37
CA PRO A 451 2.75 18.81 -43.47
C PRO A 451 2.81 18.30 -44.92
N LYS A 452 2.28 19.04 -45.89
CA LYS A 452 2.43 18.71 -47.30
C LYS A 452 3.81 19.00 -47.87
N LYS A 453 4.59 19.88 -47.19
CA LYS A 453 5.93 20.27 -47.62
C LYS A 453 7.02 19.59 -46.82
N TYR A 454 6.72 19.26 -45.56
CA TYR A 454 7.71 18.71 -44.64
C TYR A 454 7.14 17.41 -44.01
N PRO A 455 7.86 16.27 -44.06
CA PRO A 455 7.46 15.06 -43.36
C PRO A 455 7.53 15.32 -41.85
N TRP A 456 6.36 15.26 -41.17
CA TRP A 456 6.32 15.54 -39.75
C TRP A 456 6.83 14.35 -38.92
N GLU A 457 7.62 14.66 -37.91
CA GLU A 457 8.20 13.71 -36.95
C GLU A 457 7.71 14.02 -35.53
N LEU A 458 7.29 12.98 -34.81
CA LEU A 458 6.91 13.09 -33.39
C LEU A 458 7.99 12.46 -32.52
N TYR A 459 8.60 13.26 -31.66
CA TYR A 459 9.55 12.81 -30.64
C TYR A 459 8.83 12.63 -29.31
N ILE A 460 8.81 11.41 -28.81
CA ILE A 460 8.25 11.07 -27.52
C ILE A 460 9.40 10.99 -26.52
N VAL A 461 9.41 11.91 -25.52
CA VAL A 461 10.51 12.06 -24.56
C VAL A 461 10.05 11.73 -23.15
N GLU A 462 10.93 11.18 -22.32
CA GLU A 462 10.63 10.84 -20.94
C GLU A 462 10.74 12.06 -20.04
N GLY A 463 9.58 12.52 -19.55
CA GLY A 463 9.47 13.61 -18.59
C GLY A 463 9.62 15.04 -19.16
N LEU A 464 9.40 16.01 -18.29
CA LEU A 464 9.55 17.44 -18.63
C LEU A 464 11.01 17.88 -18.68
N SER A 465 11.91 17.17 -18.02
CA SER A 465 13.34 17.44 -18.01
C SER A 465 13.96 17.25 -19.40
N ALA A 466 13.61 16.17 -20.10
CA ALA A 466 14.07 15.91 -21.46
C ALA A 466 13.39 16.81 -22.52
N LYS A 467 12.18 17.32 -22.22
CA LYS A 467 11.45 18.20 -23.15
C LYS A 467 12.21 19.48 -23.50
N ALA A 468 12.78 20.17 -22.52
CA ALA A 468 13.37 21.49 -22.74
C ALA A 468 14.58 21.45 -23.67
N PRO A 469 15.58 20.56 -23.49
CA PRO A 469 16.68 20.40 -24.43
C PRO A 469 16.21 20.00 -25.83
N CYS A 470 15.29 19.06 -25.93
CA CYS A 470 14.74 18.61 -27.22
C CYS A 470 13.99 19.74 -27.94
N ALA A 471 13.19 20.53 -27.21
CA ALA A 471 12.47 21.67 -27.78
C ALA A 471 13.41 22.76 -28.30
N SER A 472 14.57 22.97 -27.66
CA SER A 472 15.57 23.94 -28.08
C SER A 472 16.37 23.46 -29.28
N GLY A 473 16.64 22.13 -29.39
CA GLY A 473 17.45 21.56 -30.47
C GLY A 473 16.66 21.11 -31.71
N ARG A 474 15.33 21.08 -31.66
CA ARG A 474 14.47 20.57 -32.76
C ARG A 474 14.42 21.55 -33.94
N ASN A 475 14.08 21.02 -35.12
CA ASN A 475 13.59 21.83 -36.22
C ASN A 475 12.08 22.11 -36.05
N PRO A 476 11.65 23.36 -35.74
CA PRO A 476 10.26 23.69 -35.51
C PRO A 476 9.32 23.42 -36.67
N LEU A 477 9.84 23.38 -37.92
CA LEU A 477 9.00 23.23 -39.10
C LEU A 477 8.36 21.83 -39.20
N PHE A 478 9.07 20.77 -38.76
CA PHE A 478 8.58 19.41 -38.95
C PHE A 478 8.72 18.50 -37.72
N GLN A 479 9.39 18.95 -36.66
CA GLN A 479 9.57 18.13 -35.44
C GLN A 479 8.64 18.60 -34.32
N ALA A 480 7.81 17.69 -33.85
CA ALA A 480 6.95 17.84 -32.68
C ALA A 480 7.51 17.07 -31.49
N ILE A 481 7.23 17.51 -30.25
CA ILE A 481 7.70 16.86 -29.02
C ILE A 481 6.52 16.58 -28.09
N PHE A 482 6.40 15.34 -27.65
CA PHE A 482 5.44 14.90 -26.65
C PHE A 482 6.14 14.35 -25.41
N PRO A 483 6.10 15.05 -24.26
CA PRO A 483 6.69 14.57 -23.02
C PRO A 483 5.72 13.61 -22.31
N ILE A 484 6.12 12.37 -22.05
CA ILE A 484 5.38 11.41 -21.20
C ILE A 484 5.75 11.65 -19.74
N ARG A 485 4.75 11.78 -18.85
CA ARG A 485 4.94 11.97 -17.42
C ARG A 485 4.68 10.68 -16.69
N GLY A 486 5.69 10.17 -15.99
CA GLY A 486 5.58 8.93 -15.22
C GLY A 486 5.48 7.68 -16.10
N LYS A 487 5.20 6.53 -15.49
CA LYS A 487 5.13 5.24 -16.19
C LYS A 487 3.79 5.09 -16.90
N MET A 488 3.83 4.82 -18.21
CA MET A 488 2.67 4.47 -19.00
C MET A 488 2.02 3.18 -18.49
N LEU A 489 0.71 3.11 -18.57
CA LEU A 489 -0.01 1.86 -18.31
C LEU A 489 0.28 0.85 -19.43
N ASN A 490 0.45 -0.42 -19.07
CA ASN A 490 0.62 -1.49 -20.06
C ASN A 490 -0.67 -1.66 -20.89
N ALA A 491 -0.61 -1.28 -22.16
CA ALA A 491 -1.75 -1.30 -23.06
C ALA A 491 -2.31 -2.72 -23.30
N PHE A 492 -1.48 -3.78 -23.17
CA PHE A 492 -1.89 -5.16 -23.38
C PHE A 492 -2.61 -5.77 -22.17
N SER A 493 -2.22 -5.38 -20.95
CA SER A 493 -2.77 -5.95 -19.72
C SER A 493 -3.81 -5.06 -19.05
N THR A 494 -3.92 -3.78 -19.44
CA THR A 494 -4.84 -2.82 -18.84
C THR A 494 -6.18 -2.83 -19.55
N PRO A 495 -7.32 -2.96 -18.85
CA PRO A 495 -8.64 -2.83 -19.45
C PRO A 495 -8.78 -1.50 -20.20
N ARG A 496 -9.41 -1.56 -21.40
CA ARG A 496 -9.55 -0.42 -22.32
C ARG A 496 -10.04 0.85 -21.64
N ASP A 497 -11.06 0.76 -20.80
CA ASP A 497 -11.66 1.92 -20.14
C ASP A 497 -10.69 2.58 -19.15
N ARG A 498 -9.88 1.79 -18.47
CA ARG A 498 -8.84 2.28 -17.57
C ARG A 498 -7.66 2.90 -18.33
N PHE A 499 -7.29 2.29 -19.46
CA PHE A 499 -6.23 2.83 -20.33
C PHE A 499 -6.62 4.20 -20.89
N LEU A 500 -7.86 4.35 -21.35
CA LEU A 500 -8.40 5.61 -21.88
C LEU A 500 -8.69 6.68 -20.80
N GLN A 501 -8.68 6.31 -19.52
CA GLN A 501 -8.74 7.28 -18.40
C GLN A 501 -7.36 7.88 -18.08
N ASN A 502 -6.29 7.25 -18.52
CA ASN A 502 -4.94 7.77 -18.34
C ASN A 502 -4.73 9.01 -19.23
N GLU A 503 -4.31 10.12 -18.62
CA GLU A 503 -4.15 11.41 -19.29
C GLU A 503 -3.08 11.34 -20.39
N GLU A 504 -1.96 10.66 -20.13
CA GLU A 504 -0.85 10.54 -21.06
C GLU A 504 -1.23 9.67 -22.27
N ALA A 505 -1.92 8.54 -22.02
CA ALA A 505 -2.40 7.67 -23.11
C ALA A 505 -3.42 8.39 -24.02
N ARG A 506 -4.36 9.13 -23.44
CA ARG A 506 -5.30 9.96 -24.21
C ARG A 506 -4.58 11.04 -24.99
N GLY A 507 -3.62 11.70 -24.36
CA GLY A 507 -2.81 12.72 -24.98
C GLY A 507 -2.07 12.21 -26.21
N LEU A 508 -1.44 11.04 -26.10
CA LEU A 508 -0.73 10.40 -27.19
C LEU A 508 -1.66 10.03 -28.35
N ILE A 509 -2.82 9.40 -28.05
CA ILE A 509 -3.84 9.07 -29.07
C ILE A 509 -4.35 10.32 -29.78
N THR A 510 -4.54 11.43 -29.05
CA THR A 510 -4.99 12.70 -29.62
C THR A 510 -3.95 13.32 -30.52
N VAL A 511 -2.67 13.28 -30.13
CA VAL A 511 -1.56 13.88 -30.90
C VAL A 511 -1.30 13.08 -32.19
N ILE A 512 -1.31 11.76 -32.13
CA ILE A 512 -1.09 10.88 -33.31
C ILE A 512 -2.30 10.92 -34.27
N ASP A 513 -3.53 11.02 -33.74
CA ASP A 513 -4.83 11.04 -34.45
C ASP A 513 -5.13 9.85 -35.36
N SER A 514 -4.44 8.72 -35.17
CA SER A 514 -4.71 7.48 -35.92
C SER A 514 -5.86 6.63 -35.34
N GLY A 515 -6.50 7.09 -34.27
CA GLY A 515 -7.52 6.32 -33.56
C GLY A 515 -6.93 5.26 -32.63
N TYR A 516 -7.79 4.40 -32.08
CA TYR A 516 -7.39 3.35 -31.12
C TYR A 516 -8.27 2.10 -31.24
N GLY A 517 -7.66 0.91 -31.19
CA GLY A 517 -8.36 -0.38 -31.23
C GLY A 517 -9.12 -0.59 -32.54
N LYS A 518 -10.43 -0.87 -32.46
CA LYS A 518 -11.27 -1.12 -33.67
C LYS A 518 -11.42 0.10 -34.58
N ASN A 519 -11.11 1.28 -34.10
CA ASN A 519 -11.19 2.54 -34.87
C ASN A 519 -9.80 3.03 -35.32
N PHE A 520 -8.78 2.16 -35.26
CA PHE A 520 -7.45 2.49 -35.72
C PHE A 520 -7.40 2.59 -37.24
N ASP A 521 -6.86 3.70 -37.75
CA ASP A 521 -6.67 3.98 -39.16
C ASP A 521 -5.36 4.72 -39.37
N ILE A 522 -4.35 4.02 -39.89
CA ILE A 522 -3.01 4.57 -40.08
C ILE A 522 -2.99 5.74 -41.08
N THR A 523 -3.95 5.80 -42.01
CA THR A 523 -4.03 6.88 -43.01
C THR A 523 -4.34 8.25 -42.39
N ARG A 524 -4.83 8.24 -41.15
CA ARG A 524 -5.15 9.44 -40.36
C ARG A 524 -3.98 9.95 -39.51
N CYS A 525 -2.88 9.19 -39.47
CA CYS A 525 -1.72 9.58 -38.65
C CYS A 525 -1.16 10.94 -39.06
N ASN A 526 -1.00 11.83 -38.07
CA ASN A 526 -0.47 13.19 -38.31
C ASN A 526 1.04 13.21 -38.57
N TYR A 527 1.75 12.09 -38.40
CA TYR A 527 3.22 12.03 -38.44
C TYR A 527 3.70 10.92 -39.37
N ASP A 528 4.74 11.22 -40.13
CA ASP A 528 5.44 10.26 -40.99
C ASP A 528 6.39 9.37 -40.18
N LYS A 529 6.89 9.88 -39.05
CA LYS A 529 7.77 9.14 -38.14
C LYS A 529 7.42 9.43 -36.67
N ILE A 530 7.48 8.38 -35.85
CA ILE A 530 7.40 8.48 -34.40
C ILE A 530 8.71 7.95 -33.83
N ILE A 531 9.38 8.77 -33.02
CA ILE A 531 10.72 8.52 -32.49
C ILE A 531 10.63 8.52 -30.95
N LEU A 532 11.02 7.41 -30.33
CA LEU A 532 11.05 7.27 -28.88
C LEU A 532 12.44 7.65 -28.37
N LEU A 533 12.51 8.59 -27.43
CA LEU A 533 13.73 9.03 -26.77
C LEU A 533 13.62 8.79 -25.25
N PRO A 534 13.80 7.53 -24.80
CA PRO A 534 13.83 7.20 -23.37
C PRO A 534 15.16 7.66 -22.75
N ASP A 535 15.16 7.93 -21.43
CA ASP A 535 16.37 8.13 -20.66
C ASP A 535 17.19 6.83 -20.56
N ALA A 536 18.50 6.91 -20.32
CA ALA A 536 19.40 5.76 -20.28
C ALA A 536 19.31 4.96 -18.96
N ASP A 537 18.22 5.09 -18.20
CA ASP A 537 18.01 4.45 -16.91
C ASP A 537 17.54 2.99 -17.02
N TYR A 538 17.73 2.22 -15.94
CA TYR A 538 17.32 0.80 -15.86
C TYR A 538 15.83 0.57 -16.16
N ASP A 539 14.98 1.54 -15.87
CA ASP A 539 13.51 1.46 -16.09
C ASP A 539 13.06 1.89 -17.50
N SER A 540 13.93 2.52 -18.29
CA SER A 540 13.63 3.04 -19.63
C SER A 540 13.20 1.99 -20.65
N PRO A 541 13.79 0.77 -20.69
CA PRO A 541 13.31 -0.29 -21.58
C PRO A 541 11.85 -0.68 -21.34
N LYS A 542 11.35 -0.51 -20.10
CA LYS A 542 9.94 -0.77 -19.77
C LYS A 542 9.02 0.32 -20.31
N THR A 543 9.47 1.57 -20.32
CA THR A 543 8.71 2.69 -20.91
C THR A 543 8.57 2.54 -22.41
N VAL A 544 9.62 2.10 -23.11
CA VAL A 544 9.61 1.83 -24.55
C VAL A 544 8.73 0.63 -24.90
N ALA A 545 8.75 -0.42 -24.08
CA ALA A 545 7.95 -1.63 -24.33
C ALA A 545 6.45 -1.44 -24.05
N LEU A 546 6.07 -0.40 -23.30
CA LEU A 546 4.69 -0.12 -22.89
C LEU A 546 4.02 0.99 -23.72
N GLY A 547 4.78 1.78 -24.46
CA GLY A 547 4.31 2.83 -25.39
C GLY A 547 4.18 2.32 -26.79
#